data_aa81e8f59a9a36bf99457046651d15c4
#
_entry.id   aa81e8f59a9a36bf99457046651d15c4
#
_cell.length_a   1.000
_cell.length_b   1.000
_cell.length_c   1.000
_cell.angle_alpha   90.00
_cell.angle_beta   90.00
_cell.angle_gamma   90.00
#
_symmetry.space_group_name_H-M   'P 1'
#
loop_
_entity.id
_entity.type
_entity.pdbx_description
1 polymer ?
#
loop_
_entity_poly.entity_id
_entity_poly.type
_entity_poly.pdbx_seq_one_letter_code
_entity_poly.pdbx_strand_id
1 'polypeptide(L)'
;MTMDLFDQLPHDPWIETLAPGAVVLHHYARQQAALLFADVIAITTAAPFRHLITPGGYRMSVAMSNCGQVGWVSDKQGYRYSSIDPLTEKSWPAIPARLMTLAVDAAQQAGFSQFEPDACLINRYEAGAKLSLHQDKDELDLRQPIVSVSLGLAAVFQFGGLAREAKCLRVLLTEGDVVVWGGPSRLNYHGVLPLKAGFSATTGAYRINLTFRRTR
;
A
#
# COMPACT_ATOMS: atom_id res chain seq x y z
N MET A 1 -12.11 -10.24 -34.19
CA MET A 1 -12.15 -9.22 -33.15
C MET A 1 -12.50 -9.91 -31.86
N THR A 2 -11.52 -10.29 -31.08
CA THR A 2 -11.72 -10.83 -29.72
C THR A 2 -11.94 -9.63 -28.82
N MET A 3 -13.17 -9.41 -28.35
CA MET A 3 -13.45 -8.46 -27.28
C MET A 3 -12.65 -8.91 -26.06
N ASP A 4 -11.79 -8.03 -25.55
CA ASP A 4 -11.03 -8.26 -24.34
C ASP A 4 -12.03 -8.28 -23.16
N LEU A 5 -12.01 -9.36 -22.38
CA LEU A 5 -12.91 -9.55 -21.24
C LEU A 5 -12.75 -8.44 -20.17
N PHE A 6 -11.69 -7.62 -20.29
CA PHE A 6 -11.38 -6.50 -19.42
C PHE A 6 -12.03 -5.17 -19.80
N ASP A 7 -12.67 -5.08 -20.97
CA ASP A 7 -13.42 -3.88 -21.41
C ASP A 7 -14.78 -3.70 -20.69
N GLN A 8 -15.17 -4.64 -19.81
CA GLN A 8 -16.47 -4.61 -19.11
C GLN A 8 -16.37 -4.18 -17.64
N LEU A 9 -15.19 -3.75 -17.14
CA LEU A 9 -15.12 -3.19 -15.80
C LEU A 9 -15.74 -1.79 -15.81
N PRO A 10 -16.60 -1.44 -14.81
CA PRO A 10 -17.14 -0.10 -14.69
C PRO A 10 -16.02 0.94 -14.74
N HIS A 11 -16.14 1.95 -15.61
CA HIS A 11 -15.17 3.04 -15.66
C HIS A 11 -15.36 4.03 -14.50
N ASP A 12 -16.51 4.01 -13.86
CA ASP A 12 -16.85 4.86 -12.72
C ASP A 12 -16.38 4.28 -11.39
N PRO A 13 -16.03 5.12 -10.40
CA PRO A 13 -15.67 4.66 -9.06
C PRO A 13 -16.82 3.86 -8.41
N TRP A 14 -16.49 2.71 -7.81
CA TRP A 14 -17.44 1.88 -7.07
C TRP A 14 -16.77 1.23 -5.85
N ILE A 15 -17.59 0.72 -4.92
CA ILE A 15 -17.10 0.13 -3.66
C ILE A 15 -17.37 -1.37 -3.68
N GLU A 16 -16.32 -2.16 -3.42
CA GLU A 16 -16.39 -3.61 -3.19
C GLU A 16 -16.12 -3.90 -1.73
N THR A 17 -17.04 -4.60 -1.06
CA THR A 17 -16.84 -5.06 0.32
C THR A 17 -16.08 -6.38 0.33
N LEU A 18 -14.94 -6.43 1.01
CA LEU A 18 -14.13 -7.65 1.17
C LEU A 18 -14.51 -8.43 2.43
N ALA A 19 -14.74 -7.70 3.52
CA ALA A 19 -15.12 -8.24 4.83
C ALA A 19 -15.70 -7.11 5.70
N PRO A 20 -16.27 -7.38 6.88
CA PRO A 20 -16.68 -6.33 7.81
C PRO A 20 -15.50 -5.40 8.14
N GLY A 21 -15.63 -4.11 7.83
CA GLY A 21 -14.59 -3.12 8.02
C GLY A 21 -13.45 -3.16 6.97
N ALA A 22 -13.64 -3.84 5.83
CA ALA A 22 -12.66 -3.89 4.74
C ALA A 22 -13.36 -3.70 3.39
N VAL A 23 -12.89 -2.71 2.61
CA VAL A 23 -13.44 -2.37 1.30
C VAL A 23 -12.34 -2.06 0.30
N VAL A 24 -12.67 -2.21 -0.99
CA VAL A 24 -11.92 -1.61 -2.10
C VAL A 24 -12.75 -0.45 -2.67
N LEU A 25 -12.15 0.71 -2.73
CA LEU A 25 -12.66 1.86 -3.47
C LEU A 25 -12.01 1.81 -4.85
N HIS A 26 -12.71 1.25 -5.82
CA HIS A 26 -12.20 1.06 -7.18
C HIS A 26 -12.11 2.40 -7.91
N HIS A 27 -11.01 2.60 -8.63
CA HIS A 27 -10.70 3.80 -9.45
C HIS A 27 -10.70 5.12 -8.66
N TYR A 28 -10.75 5.07 -7.34
CA TYR A 28 -10.90 6.22 -6.44
C TYR A 28 -9.84 7.31 -6.68
N ALA A 29 -8.59 6.91 -6.87
CA ALA A 29 -7.47 7.84 -7.09
C ALA A 29 -7.02 7.92 -8.57
N ARG A 30 -7.74 7.29 -9.52
CA ARG A 30 -7.30 7.12 -10.89
C ARG A 30 -7.02 8.44 -11.60
N GLN A 31 -7.89 9.45 -11.43
CA GLN A 31 -7.73 10.75 -12.06
C GLN A 31 -6.51 11.53 -11.54
N GLN A 32 -6.03 11.18 -10.35
CA GLN A 32 -4.88 11.83 -9.71
C GLN A 32 -3.59 11.00 -9.83
N ALA A 33 -3.62 9.82 -10.45
CA ALA A 33 -2.51 8.84 -10.43
C ALA A 33 -1.16 9.46 -10.83
N ALA A 34 -1.12 10.25 -11.89
CA ALA A 34 0.11 10.90 -12.35
C ALA A 34 0.65 11.91 -11.33
N LEU A 35 -0.22 12.68 -10.66
CA LEU A 35 0.18 13.65 -9.64
C LEU A 35 0.67 12.95 -8.36
N LEU A 36 0.00 11.86 -7.96
CA LEU A 36 0.42 11.02 -6.83
C LEU A 36 1.79 10.38 -7.10
N PHE A 37 2.02 9.93 -8.34
CA PHE A 37 3.32 9.39 -8.73
C PHE A 37 4.41 10.46 -8.75
N ALA A 38 4.12 11.69 -9.15
CA ALA A 38 5.07 12.81 -9.04
C ALA A 38 5.48 13.08 -7.58
N ASP A 39 4.51 12.99 -6.63
CA ASP A 39 4.82 13.08 -5.20
C ASP A 39 5.74 11.93 -4.74
N VAL A 40 5.51 10.69 -5.24
CA VAL A 40 6.38 9.54 -4.96
C VAL A 40 7.81 9.79 -5.46
N ILE A 41 7.98 10.34 -6.66
CA ILE A 41 9.31 10.67 -7.20
C ILE A 41 10.02 11.70 -6.32
N ALA A 42 9.32 12.75 -5.89
CA ALA A 42 9.88 13.77 -5.00
C ALA A 42 10.35 13.16 -3.67
N ILE A 43 9.51 12.30 -3.04
CA ILE A 43 9.85 11.60 -1.80
C ILE A 43 11.08 10.72 -2.01
N THR A 44 11.10 9.91 -3.08
CA THR A 44 12.16 8.92 -3.31
C THR A 44 13.47 9.51 -3.82
N THR A 45 13.46 10.77 -4.23
CA THR A 45 14.68 11.55 -4.45
C THR A 45 15.40 11.83 -3.12
N ALA A 46 14.65 12.12 -2.06
CA ALA A 46 15.21 12.40 -0.72
C ALA A 46 15.41 11.12 0.11
N ALA A 47 14.52 10.14 -0.02
CA ALA A 47 14.56 8.84 0.66
C ALA A 47 14.51 7.71 -0.39
N PRO A 48 15.66 7.29 -0.97
CA PRO A 48 15.69 6.38 -2.11
C PRO A 48 15.13 4.99 -1.80
N PHE A 49 14.51 4.37 -2.81
CA PHE A 49 14.07 2.97 -2.73
C PHE A 49 15.23 2.02 -2.40
N ARG A 50 14.97 1.08 -1.51
CA ARG A 50 15.92 0.03 -1.13
C ARG A 50 15.21 -1.27 -0.82
N HIS A 51 15.90 -2.39 -1.02
CA HIS A 51 15.41 -3.68 -0.56
C HIS A 51 15.84 -3.89 0.89
N LEU A 52 14.87 -3.95 1.78
CA LEU A 52 15.12 -4.23 3.19
C LEU A 52 15.50 -5.71 3.40
N ILE A 53 16.12 -5.99 4.54
CA ILE A 53 16.51 -7.33 4.95
C ILE A 53 15.60 -7.75 6.12
N THR A 54 15.04 -8.95 6.04
CA THR A 54 14.28 -9.50 7.16
C THR A 54 15.20 -9.81 8.35
N PRO A 55 14.70 -9.95 9.60
CA PRO A 55 15.53 -10.37 10.74
C PRO A 55 16.26 -11.68 10.51
N GLY A 56 15.71 -12.58 9.68
CA GLY A 56 16.34 -13.85 9.27
C GLY A 56 17.39 -13.71 8.15
N GLY A 57 17.74 -12.48 7.71
CA GLY A 57 18.77 -12.22 6.71
C GLY A 57 18.32 -12.32 5.26
N TYR A 58 17.03 -12.54 4.98
CA TYR A 58 16.52 -12.62 3.61
C TYR A 58 16.22 -11.23 3.03
N ARG A 59 16.69 -10.97 1.82
CA ARG A 59 16.40 -9.75 1.06
C ARG A 59 14.95 -9.78 0.58
N MET A 60 14.19 -8.73 0.89
CA MET A 60 12.80 -8.58 0.43
C MET A 60 12.77 -8.32 -1.09
N SER A 61 11.82 -8.94 -1.81
CA SER A 61 11.69 -8.76 -3.26
C SER A 61 11.11 -7.40 -3.66
N VAL A 62 10.46 -6.71 -2.72
CA VAL A 62 9.87 -5.38 -2.91
C VAL A 62 10.87 -4.33 -2.46
N ALA A 63 11.11 -3.32 -3.27
CA ALA A 63 11.89 -2.16 -2.87
C ALA A 63 11.00 -1.17 -2.11
N MET A 64 11.51 -0.59 -1.04
CA MET A 64 10.72 0.22 -0.10
C MET A 64 11.34 1.59 0.14
N SER A 65 10.49 2.56 0.39
CA SER A 65 10.80 3.89 0.91
C SER A 65 9.69 4.30 1.88
N ASN A 66 9.85 5.43 2.55
CA ASN A 66 8.85 5.95 3.49
C ASN A 66 8.73 7.46 3.37
N CYS A 67 7.59 7.99 3.82
CA CYS A 67 7.41 9.38 4.22
C CYS A 67 6.49 9.48 5.43
N GLY A 68 6.59 10.57 6.17
CA GLY A 68 5.84 10.81 7.40
C GLY A 68 6.74 11.16 8.59
N GLN A 69 6.15 11.16 9.78
CA GLN A 69 6.89 11.40 11.04
C GLN A 69 7.81 10.22 11.38
N VAL A 70 7.42 9.03 10.95
CA VAL A 70 8.19 7.79 11.09
C VAL A 70 8.10 6.96 9.82
N GLY A 71 9.09 6.08 9.60
CA GLY A 71 9.10 5.11 8.51
C GLY A 71 9.28 3.69 9.05
N TRP A 72 8.62 2.73 8.42
CA TRP A 72 8.80 1.32 8.74
C TRP A 72 10.15 0.82 8.19
N VAL A 73 10.95 0.20 9.04
CA VAL A 73 12.28 -0.32 8.72
C VAL A 73 12.42 -1.75 9.17
N SER A 74 13.31 -2.49 8.52
CA SER A 74 13.61 -3.88 8.81
C SER A 74 15.09 -4.15 8.61
N ASP A 75 15.71 -4.75 9.59
CA ASP A 75 17.09 -5.22 9.59
C ASP A 75 17.26 -6.38 10.59
N LYS A 76 18.50 -6.74 10.93
CA LYS A 76 18.79 -7.81 11.91
C LYS A 76 18.21 -7.53 13.31
N GLN A 77 17.91 -6.28 13.64
CA GLN A 77 17.33 -5.90 14.93
C GLN A 77 15.80 -6.09 14.97
N GLY A 78 15.16 -6.38 13.84
CA GLY A 78 13.73 -6.62 13.73
C GLY A 78 12.98 -5.58 12.90
N TYR A 79 11.65 -5.68 12.96
CA TYR A 79 10.72 -4.75 12.35
C TYR A 79 10.40 -3.62 13.33
N ARG A 80 10.40 -2.37 12.86
CA ARG A 80 10.08 -1.22 13.72
C ARG A 80 9.76 0.03 12.93
N TYR A 81 9.15 0.99 13.58
CA TYR A 81 9.08 2.37 13.10
C TYR A 81 10.28 3.17 13.63
N SER A 82 10.86 4.00 12.76
CA SER A 82 12.00 4.89 13.07
C SER A 82 11.71 6.29 12.53
N SER A 83 12.00 7.32 13.30
CA SER A 83 11.92 8.73 12.87
C SER A 83 13.08 9.13 11.94
N ILE A 84 14.15 8.33 11.93
CA ILE A 84 15.34 8.56 11.11
C ILE A 84 15.46 7.43 10.08
N ASP A 85 15.69 7.80 8.84
CA ASP A 85 16.03 6.87 7.77
C ASP A 85 17.44 6.29 8.01
N PRO A 86 17.58 4.98 8.24
CA PRO A 86 18.90 4.38 8.51
C PRO A 86 19.89 4.48 7.35
N LEU A 87 19.42 4.76 6.12
CA LEU A 87 20.29 4.89 4.95
C LEU A 87 20.84 6.29 4.78
N THR A 88 19.99 7.31 4.97
CA THR A 88 20.35 8.70 4.74
C THR A 88 20.75 9.42 6.03
N GLU A 89 20.47 8.80 7.19
CA GLU A 89 20.64 9.37 8.54
C GLU A 89 19.88 10.68 8.76
N LYS A 90 18.81 10.89 7.97
CA LYS A 90 17.94 12.08 8.02
C LYS A 90 16.52 11.67 8.41
N SER A 91 15.73 12.65 8.85
CA SER A 91 14.29 12.46 9.00
C SER A 91 13.66 12.12 7.65
N TRP A 92 12.59 11.30 7.69
CA TRP A 92 11.81 11.00 6.49
C TRP A 92 11.19 12.27 5.91
N PRO A 93 11.02 12.35 4.57
CA PRO A 93 10.22 13.41 3.94
C PRO A 93 8.82 13.45 4.56
N ALA A 94 8.23 14.63 4.70
CA ALA A 94 6.84 14.75 5.14
C ALA A 94 5.89 14.08 4.15
N ILE A 95 4.73 13.61 4.62
CA ILE A 95 3.64 13.16 3.72
C ILE A 95 3.14 14.39 2.94
N PRO A 96 3.21 14.40 1.60
CA PRO A 96 2.65 15.50 0.80
C PRO A 96 1.16 15.71 1.09
N ALA A 97 0.71 16.97 1.07
CA ALA A 97 -0.68 17.32 1.40
C ALA A 97 -1.71 16.54 0.54
N ARG A 98 -1.43 16.33 -0.75
CA ARG A 98 -2.31 15.54 -1.65
C ARG A 98 -2.43 14.09 -1.17
N LEU A 99 -1.34 13.46 -0.79
CA LEU A 99 -1.33 12.08 -0.28
C LEU A 99 -2.05 12.00 1.07
N MET A 100 -1.87 12.99 1.93
CA MET A 100 -2.58 13.08 3.22
C MET A 100 -4.09 13.19 3.02
N THR A 101 -4.54 14.14 2.20
CA THR A 101 -5.96 14.33 1.89
C THR A 101 -6.58 13.05 1.31
N LEU A 102 -5.91 12.44 0.32
CA LEU A 102 -6.40 11.19 -0.28
C LEU A 102 -6.59 10.08 0.77
N ALA A 103 -5.63 9.91 1.67
CA ALA A 103 -5.70 8.84 2.69
C ALA A 103 -6.82 9.10 3.71
N VAL A 104 -6.98 10.34 4.15
CA VAL A 104 -8.04 10.74 5.09
C VAL A 104 -9.43 10.58 4.46
N ASP A 105 -9.62 11.07 3.24
CA ASP A 105 -10.90 11.00 2.53
C ASP A 105 -11.30 9.54 2.21
N ALA A 106 -10.33 8.70 1.79
CA ALA A 106 -10.58 7.29 1.55
C ALA A 106 -10.97 6.54 2.84
N ALA A 107 -10.30 6.83 3.96
CA ALA A 107 -10.66 6.26 5.26
C ALA A 107 -12.08 6.69 5.67
N GLN A 108 -12.42 7.96 5.52
CA GLN A 108 -13.75 8.49 5.83
C GLN A 108 -14.82 7.82 4.97
N GLN A 109 -14.59 7.64 3.66
CA GLN A 109 -15.53 6.97 2.76
C GLN A 109 -15.73 5.50 3.12
N ALA A 110 -14.70 4.86 3.69
CA ALA A 110 -14.78 3.48 4.21
C ALA A 110 -15.39 3.39 5.62
N GLY A 111 -15.87 4.51 6.21
CA GLY A 111 -16.50 4.56 7.53
C GLY A 111 -15.54 4.77 8.70
N PHE A 112 -14.28 5.14 8.44
CA PHE A 112 -13.29 5.46 9.47
C PHE A 112 -13.06 6.97 9.55
N SER A 113 -13.82 7.65 10.40
CA SER A 113 -13.60 9.06 10.70
C SER A 113 -12.37 9.25 11.59
N GLN A 114 -11.76 10.44 11.54
CA GLN A 114 -10.61 10.82 12.38
C GLN A 114 -9.31 10.01 12.12
N PHE A 115 -9.15 9.46 10.92
CA PHE A 115 -7.88 8.87 10.52
C PHE A 115 -6.86 9.96 10.18
N GLU A 116 -5.77 9.99 10.93
CA GLU A 116 -4.66 10.93 10.73
C GLU A 116 -3.36 10.13 10.62
N PRO A 117 -2.97 9.67 9.43
CA PRO A 117 -1.75 8.88 9.27
C PRO A 117 -0.50 9.71 9.58
N ASP A 118 0.43 9.11 10.30
CA ASP A 118 1.73 9.67 10.62
C ASP A 118 2.88 8.97 9.87
N ALA A 119 2.58 7.88 9.16
CA ALA A 119 3.50 7.11 8.35
C ALA A 119 2.86 6.67 7.02
N CYS A 120 3.67 6.67 5.96
CA CYS A 120 3.34 6.07 4.67
C CYS A 120 4.52 5.23 4.19
N LEU A 121 4.33 3.92 4.13
CA LEU A 121 5.27 2.99 3.49
C LEU A 121 5.01 2.96 1.99
N ILE A 122 6.06 3.19 1.20
CA ILE A 122 6.01 3.19 -0.26
C ILE A 122 6.70 1.94 -0.78
N ASN A 123 5.93 1.07 -1.41
CA ASN A 123 6.41 -0.20 -1.97
C ASN A 123 6.52 -0.10 -3.49
N ARG A 124 7.68 -0.44 -4.06
CA ARG A 124 7.88 -0.58 -5.51
C ARG A 124 8.06 -2.05 -5.85
N TYR A 125 7.15 -2.57 -6.66
CA TYR A 125 7.19 -3.94 -7.17
C TYR A 125 7.67 -3.93 -8.61
N GLU A 126 8.62 -4.82 -8.90
CA GLU A 126 9.05 -5.22 -10.24
C GLU A 126 8.41 -6.56 -10.61
N ALA A 127 8.50 -6.97 -11.87
CA ALA A 127 8.01 -8.28 -12.30
C ALA A 127 8.59 -9.40 -11.43
N GLY A 128 7.73 -10.30 -10.94
CA GLY A 128 8.08 -11.38 -10.03
C GLY A 128 8.13 -10.98 -8.55
N ALA A 129 8.19 -9.69 -8.20
CA ALA A 129 8.13 -9.26 -6.80
C ALA A 129 6.79 -9.58 -6.17
N LYS A 130 6.81 -9.99 -4.92
CA LYS A 130 5.62 -10.40 -4.14
C LYS A 130 5.74 -9.96 -2.68
N LEU A 131 4.61 -9.90 -2.01
CA LEU A 131 4.55 -9.76 -0.55
C LEU A 131 3.75 -10.94 0.01
N SER A 132 4.40 -11.79 0.78
CA SER A 132 3.77 -12.98 1.38
C SER A 132 2.69 -12.55 2.36
N LEU A 133 1.75 -13.46 2.66
CA LEU A 133 0.70 -13.21 3.67
C LEU A 133 1.32 -12.80 5.01
N HIS A 134 0.91 -11.64 5.51
CA HIS A 134 1.35 -11.04 6.77
C HIS A 134 0.22 -10.24 7.40
N GLN A 135 0.43 -9.78 8.61
CA GLN A 135 -0.41 -8.84 9.32
C GLN A 135 0.40 -7.57 9.58
N ASP A 136 -0.23 -6.42 9.45
CA ASP A 136 0.30 -5.14 9.94
C ASP A 136 -0.07 -5.01 11.42
N LYS A 137 0.90 -5.18 12.31
CA LYS A 137 0.69 -5.23 13.76
C LYS A 137 1.77 -4.52 14.58
N ASP A 138 2.60 -3.73 13.89
CA ASP A 138 3.70 -3.01 14.53
C ASP A 138 3.26 -1.62 15.04
N GLU A 139 1.98 -1.24 14.84
CA GLU A 139 1.36 -0.01 15.29
C GLU A 139 0.86 -0.13 16.74
N LEU A 140 0.91 0.98 17.51
CA LEU A 140 0.46 1.02 18.90
C LEU A 140 -1.07 1.07 19.04
N ASP A 141 -1.76 1.71 18.09
CA ASP A 141 -3.24 1.81 18.08
C ASP A 141 -3.85 1.04 16.91
N LEU A 142 -4.20 -0.21 17.17
CA LEU A 142 -4.84 -1.09 16.18
C LEU A 142 -6.33 -0.75 15.91
N ARG A 143 -6.90 0.26 16.56
CA ARG A 143 -8.25 0.77 16.23
C ARG A 143 -8.24 1.59 14.95
N GLN A 144 -7.08 2.14 14.58
CA GLN A 144 -6.90 2.92 13.36
C GLN A 144 -6.88 2.03 12.12
N PRO A 145 -7.52 2.45 11.01
CA PRO A 145 -7.51 1.69 9.78
C PRO A 145 -6.14 1.75 9.09
N ILE A 146 -6.01 0.95 8.04
CA ILE A 146 -4.95 1.05 7.04
C ILE A 146 -5.59 1.49 5.73
N VAL A 147 -4.92 2.41 5.03
CA VAL A 147 -5.29 2.85 3.69
C VAL A 147 -4.15 2.50 2.73
N SER A 148 -4.47 1.75 1.68
CA SER A 148 -3.50 1.22 0.72
C SER A 148 -3.88 1.62 -0.71
N VAL A 149 -3.08 2.49 -1.34
CA VAL A 149 -3.31 3.04 -2.67
C VAL A 149 -2.45 2.32 -3.70
N SER A 150 -3.03 1.92 -4.83
CA SER A 150 -2.34 1.25 -5.93
C SER A 150 -2.12 2.20 -7.11
N LEU A 151 -0.89 2.28 -7.63
CA LEU A 151 -0.54 3.03 -8.83
C LEU A 151 0.23 2.13 -9.80
N GLY A 152 0.00 2.30 -11.09
CA GLY A 152 0.71 1.61 -12.14
C GLY A 152 0.17 0.21 -12.42
N LEU A 153 1.06 -0.79 -12.51
CA LEU A 153 0.70 -2.15 -12.92
C LEU A 153 -0.33 -2.79 -11.99
N ALA A 154 -1.27 -3.50 -12.58
CA ALA A 154 -2.25 -4.29 -11.84
C ALA A 154 -1.59 -5.44 -11.06
N ALA A 155 -2.10 -5.72 -9.87
CA ALA A 155 -1.62 -6.80 -9.01
C ALA A 155 -2.77 -7.55 -8.35
N VAL A 156 -2.59 -8.84 -8.11
CA VAL A 156 -3.54 -9.63 -7.34
C VAL A 156 -3.25 -9.48 -5.85
N PHE A 157 -4.13 -8.79 -5.17
CA PHE A 157 -4.14 -8.66 -3.72
C PHE A 157 -4.86 -9.86 -3.10
N GLN A 158 -4.27 -10.41 -2.06
CA GLN A 158 -4.86 -11.48 -1.26
C GLN A 158 -5.34 -10.89 0.07
N PHE A 159 -6.59 -11.14 0.42
CA PHE A 159 -7.18 -10.71 1.69
C PHE A 159 -7.85 -11.90 2.37
N GLY A 160 -7.30 -12.32 3.50
CA GLY A 160 -7.74 -13.50 4.25
C GLY A 160 -8.47 -13.13 5.54
N GLY A 161 -8.44 -14.04 6.49
CA GLY A 161 -8.98 -13.87 7.83
C GLY A 161 -7.88 -13.61 8.87
N LEU A 162 -8.22 -13.81 10.15
CA LEU A 162 -7.31 -13.65 11.28
C LEU A 162 -6.29 -14.80 11.42
N ALA A 163 -6.51 -15.93 10.76
CA ALA A 163 -5.58 -17.05 10.69
C ALA A 163 -4.87 -17.06 9.33
N ARG A 164 -3.57 -17.38 9.32
CA ARG A 164 -2.76 -17.42 8.09
C ARG A 164 -3.25 -18.45 7.08
N GLU A 165 -3.83 -19.53 7.56
CA GLU A 165 -4.36 -20.65 6.78
C GLU A 165 -5.79 -20.40 6.26
N ALA A 166 -6.43 -19.31 6.71
CA ALA A 166 -7.76 -18.96 6.25
C ALA A 166 -7.79 -18.74 4.74
N LYS A 167 -8.93 -19.12 4.13
CA LYS A 167 -9.14 -18.87 2.69
C LYS A 167 -9.03 -17.38 2.39
N CYS A 168 -8.18 -17.02 1.42
CA CYS A 168 -8.03 -15.65 0.96
C CYS A 168 -8.94 -15.36 -0.24
N LEU A 169 -9.60 -14.21 -0.21
CA LEU A 169 -10.11 -13.57 -1.41
C LEU A 169 -8.93 -13.13 -2.28
N ARG A 170 -9.14 -13.14 -3.59
CA ARG A 170 -8.17 -12.62 -4.57
C ARG A 170 -8.84 -11.50 -5.34
N VAL A 171 -8.34 -10.30 -5.17
CA VAL A 171 -8.86 -9.09 -5.81
C VAL A 171 -7.81 -8.54 -6.75
N LEU A 172 -8.20 -8.28 -8.00
CA LEU A 172 -7.32 -7.58 -8.94
C LEU A 172 -7.39 -6.08 -8.62
N LEU A 173 -6.29 -5.53 -8.14
CA LEU A 173 -6.16 -4.09 -7.94
C LEU A 173 -5.48 -3.47 -9.15
N THR A 174 -6.07 -2.40 -9.65
CA THR A 174 -5.60 -1.62 -10.80
C THR A 174 -5.15 -0.23 -10.36
N GLU A 175 -4.68 0.59 -11.30
CA GLU A 175 -4.28 1.97 -11.03
C GLU A 175 -5.42 2.78 -10.45
N GLY A 176 -5.18 3.41 -9.31
CA GLY A 176 -6.13 4.26 -8.61
C GLY A 176 -7.06 3.52 -7.64
N ASP A 177 -6.98 2.20 -7.54
CA ASP A 177 -7.72 1.46 -6.52
C ASP A 177 -7.14 1.72 -5.13
N VAL A 178 -8.04 1.88 -4.14
CA VAL A 178 -7.68 2.09 -2.74
C VAL A 178 -8.34 1.03 -1.88
N VAL A 179 -7.54 0.25 -1.17
CA VAL A 179 -8.04 -0.70 -0.16
C VAL A 179 -7.99 -0.03 1.20
N VAL A 180 -9.10 -0.09 1.93
CA VAL A 180 -9.17 0.39 3.32
C VAL A 180 -9.63 -0.77 4.19
N TRP A 181 -8.91 -1.04 5.30
CA TRP A 181 -9.33 -2.04 6.27
C TRP A 181 -9.01 -1.65 7.70
N GLY A 182 -9.93 -1.94 8.60
CA GLY A 182 -9.86 -1.60 10.01
C GLY A 182 -10.89 -2.38 10.84
N GLY A 183 -11.07 -2.01 12.10
CA GLY A 183 -12.02 -2.65 13.01
C GLY A 183 -11.84 -4.18 13.04
N PRO A 184 -12.90 -4.98 12.79
CA PRO A 184 -12.80 -6.45 12.84
C PRO A 184 -11.77 -7.04 11.89
N SER A 185 -11.50 -6.36 10.78
CA SER A 185 -10.56 -6.82 9.74
C SER A 185 -9.15 -6.25 9.88
N ARG A 186 -8.87 -5.42 10.89
CA ARG A 186 -7.59 -4.71 11.03
C ARG A 186 -6.37 -5.63 11.02
N LEU A 187 -6.49 -6.81 11.60
CA LEU A 187 -5.45 -7.83 11.70
C LEU A 187 -5.64 -8.99 10.71
N ASN A 188 -6.44 -8.82 9.66
CA ASN A 188 -6.56 -9.85 8.64
C ASN A 188 -5.24 -10.03 7.88
N TYR A 189 -4.87 -11.29 7.62
CA TYR A 189 -3.74 -11.61 6.79
C TYR A 189 -3.97 -11.14 5.36
N HIS A 190 -2.98 -10.48 4.82
CA HIS A 190 -3.03 -9.96 3.46
C HIS A 190 -1.66 -10.08 2.78
N GLY A 191 -1.65 -9.96 1.45
CA GLY A 191 -0.43 -10.08 0.66
C GLY A 191 -0.65 -9.73 -0.80
N VAL A 192 0.41 -9.81 -1.59
CA VAL A 192 0.38 -9.55 -3.04
C VAL A 192 1.07 -10.70 -3.75
N LEU A 193 0.37 -11.33 -4.70
CA LEU A 193 0.94 -12.38 -5.54
C LEU A 193 2.07 -11.83 -6.43
N PRO A 194 2.94 -12.70 -6.98
CA PRO A 194 4.01 -12.26 -7.88
C PRO A 194 3.46 -11.37 -8.99
N LEU A 195 4.04 -10.15 -9.10
CA LEU A 195 3.63 -9.17 -10.10
C LEU A 195 3.93 -9.71 -11.51
N LYS A 196 2.96 -9.62 -12.40
CA LYS A 196 3.17 -9.91 -13.82
C LYS A 196 3.94 -8.77 -14.48
N ALA A 197 4.79 -9.10 -15.45
CA ALA A 197 5.44 -8.11 -16.29
C ALA A 197 4.38 -7.32 -17.09
N GLY A 198 4.64 -6.04 -17.31
CA GLY A 198 3.74 -5.16 -18.04
C GLY A 198 4.31 -3.75 -18.13
N PHE A 199 3.50 -2.82 -18.64
CA PHE A 199 3.84 -1.42 -18.74
C PHE A 199 2.61 -0.56 -18.39
N SER A 200 2.82 0.46 -17.56
CA SER A 200 1.84 1.50 -17.22
C SER A 200 2.33 2.83 -17.73
N ALA A 201 1.44 3.63 -18.29
CA ALA A 201 1.76 5.01 -18.70
C ALA A 201 2.21 5.89 -17.53
N THR A 202 1.76 5.58 -16.31
CA THR A 202 2.08 6.36 -15.09
C THR A 202 3.43 5.97 -14.50
N THR A 203 3.69 4.66 -14.31
CA THR A 203 4.83 4.17 -13.52
C THR A 203 5.85 3.37 -14.32
N GLY A 204 5.65 3.20 -15.64
CA GLY A 204 6.49 2.33 -16.48
C GLY A 204 6.29 0.85 -16.12
N ALA A 205 7.38 0.14 -15.89
CA ALA A 205 7.38 -1.30 -15.61
C ALA A 205 7.13 -1.65 -14.14
N TYR A 206 6.59 -0.73 -13.33
CA TYR A 206 6.44 -0.90 -11.89
C TYR A 206 4.98 -0.88 -11.44
N ARG A 207 4.72 -1.50 -10.29
CA ARG A 207 3.60 -1.17 -9.42
C ARG A 207 4.12 -0.41 -8.22
N ILE A 208 3.49 0.70 -7.89
CA ILE A 208 3.71 1.43 -6.66
C ILE A 208 2.51 1.20 -5.74
N ASN A 209 2.79 1.00 -4.47
CA ASN A 209 1.75 0.91 -3.45
C ASN A 209 2.11 1.84 -2.29
N LEU A 210 1.16 2.67 -1.88
CA LEU A 210 1.28 3.59 -0.76
C LEU A 210 0.43 3.06 0.39
N THR A 211 1.05 2.71 1.52
CA THR A 211 0.32 2.20 2.69
C THR A 211 0.42 3.17 3.84
N PHE A 212 -0.70 3.83 4.14
CA PHE A 212 -0.82 4.83 5.21
C PHE A 212 -1.26 4.19 6.51
N ARG A 213 -0.61 4.59 7.60
CA ARG A 213 -0.88 4.09 8.95
C ARG A 213 -0.80 5.20 9.98
N ARG A 214 -1.56 5.09 11.05
CA ARG A 214 -1.35 5.81 12.32
C ARG A 214 -0.56 4.86 13.22
N THR A 215 0.65 5.27 13.61
CA THR A 215 1.57 4.37 14.32
C THR A 215 1.51 4.55 15.83
N ARG A 216 0.98 5.70 16.31
CA ARG A 216 0.92 6.10 17.73
C ARG A 216 -0.24 7.07 18.00
#